data_101ac127cc421cc715fff5f078af2581
#
_entry.id   101ac127cc421cc715fff5f078af2581
#
_cell.length_a   1.000
_cell.length_b   1.000
_cell.length_c   1.000
_cell.angle_alpha   90.00
_cell.angle_beta   90.00
_cell.angle_gamma   90.00
#
_symmetry.space_group_name_H-M   'P 1'
#
loop_
_entity.id
_entity.type
_entity.pdbx_description
1 polymer ?
#
loop_
_entity_poly.entity_id
_entity_poly.type
_entity_poly.pdbx_seq_one_letter_code
_entity_poly.pdbx_strand_id
1 'polypeptide(L)'
;MNNIVKCIIGAMEINNYNFKVNESGWDDTITLVLIGEEEEDIFHITIDFNIELEKIFIFEVYNGNVELISKHDLHDVTTVTNFIESFYMCC
;
A
#
# COMPACT_ATOMS: atom_id res chain seq x y z
N MET A 1 -4.77 -11.85 9.56
CA MET A 1 -4.57 -10.97 8.38
C MET A 1 -5.38 -11.51 7.21
N ASN A 2 -6.00 -10.62 6.45
CA ASN A 2 -6.80 -10.98 5.26
C ASN A 2 -5.96 -11.67 4.20
N ASN A 3 -6.53 -12.69 3.52
CA ASN A 3 -5.80 -13.48 2.52
C ASN A 3 -5.36 -12.66 1.30
N ILE A 4 -6.15 -11.66 0.90
CA ILE A 4 -5.80 -10.76 -0.21
C ILE A 4 -4.53 -9.99 0.12
N VAL A 5 -4.48 -9.41 1.32
CA VAL A 5 -3.33 -8.64 1.78
C VAL A 5 -2.10 -9.54 1.91
N LYS A 6 -2.27 -10.76 2.43
CA LYS A 6 -1.16 -11.73 2.54
C LYS A 6 -0.57 -12.06 1.17
N CYS A 7 -1.40 -12.24 0.15
CA CYS A 7 -0.91 -12.51 -1.20
C CYS A 7 -0.10 -11.35 -1.76
N ILE A 8 -0.57 -10.12 -1.54
CA ILE A 8 0.12 -8.92 -2.00
C ILE A 8 1.47 -8.78 -1.29
N ILE A 9 1.49 -8.93 0.04
CA ILE A 9 2.71 -8.86 0.84
C ILE A 9 3.70 -9.94 0.40
N GLY A 10 3.25 -11.17 0.20
CA GLY A 10 4.09 -12.25 -0.26
C GLY A 10 4.76 -11.97 -1.59
N ALA A 11 4.01 -11.41 -2.55
CA ALA A 11 4.56 -11.01 -3.84
C ALA A 11 5.63 -9.92 -3.70
N MET A 12 5.39 -8.96 -2.81
CA MET A 12 6.36 -7.88 -2.55
C MET A 12 7.64 -8.42 -1.92
N GLU A 13 7.53 -9.35 -0.99
CA GLU A 13 8.68 -9.99 -0.34
C GLU A 13 9.53 -10.78 -1.35
N ILE A 14 8.88 -11.53 -2.25
CA ILE A 14 9.56 -12.29 -3.30
C ILE A 14 10.36 -11.36 -4.21
N ASN A 15 9.82 -10.17 -4.50
CA ASN A 15 10.49 -9.19 -5.35
C ASN A 15 11.49 -8.31 -4.61
N ASN A 16 11.68 -8.51 -3.31
CA ASN A 16 12.61 -7.74 -2.47
C ASN A 16 12.30 -6.24 -2.45
N TYR A 17 11.02 -5.88 -2.54
CA TYR A 17 10.60 -4.47 -2.45
C TYR A 17 10.80 -3.96 -1.02
N ASN A 18 11.16 -2.68 -0.88
CA ASN A 18 11.33 -2.04 0.41
C ASN A 18 9.97 -1.47 0.86
N PHE A 19 9.37 -2.09 1.86
CA PHE A 19 8.06 -1.68 2.36
C PHE A 19 7.92 -1.99 3.85
N LYS A 20 6.90 -1.36 4.47
CA LYS A 20 6.53 -1.63 5.87
C LYS A 20 5.06 -2.01 5.92
N VAL A 21 4.68 -2.77 6.94
CA VAL A 21 3.30 -3.18 7.18
C VAL A 21 2.87 -2.71 8.57
N ASN A 22 1.77 -1.97 8.62
CA ASN A 22 1.16 -1.54 9.87
C ASN A 22 -0.26 -2.11 9.97
N GLU A 23 -0.58 -2.77 11.08
CA GLU A 23 -1.92 -3.27 11.35
C GLU A 23 -2.58 -2.38 12.41
N SER A 24 -3.79 -1.90 12.10
CA SER A 24 -4.59 -1.18 13.07
C SER A 24 -5.46 -2.17 13.86
N GLY A 25 -5.42 -2.09 15.19
CA GLY A 25 -6.25 -2.93 16.04
C GLY A 25 -7.69 -2.44 16.18
N TRP A 26 -8.05 -1.28 15.62
CA TRP A 26 -9.32 -0.64 15.87
C TRP A 26 -10.38 -0.79 14.78
N ASP A 27 -9.97 -0.83 13.50
CA ASP A 27 -10.90 -0.74 12.37
C ASP A 27 -10.56 -1.69 11.23
N ASP A 28 -9.92 -2.82 11.55
CA ASP A 28 -9.52 -3.83 10.55
C ASP A 28 -8.83 -3.21 9.33
N THR A 29 -8.01 -2.19 9.57
CA THR A 29 -7.24 -1.54 8.51
C THR A 29 -5.79 -2.04 8.54
N ILE A 30 -5.30 -2.46 7.39
CA ILE A 30 -3.91 -2.85 7.21
C ILE A 30 -3.30 -1.84 6.24
N THR A 31 -2.21 -1.21 6.65
CA THR A 31 -1.54 -0.20 5.84
C THR A 31 -0.19 -0.72 5.35
N LEU A 32 0.01 -0.68 4.04
CA LEU A 32 1.32 -0.91 3.42
C LEU A 32 1.96 0.44 3.15
N VAL A 33 3.21 0.61 3.56
CA VAL A 33 4.00 1.81 3.28
C VAL A 33 5.04 1.45 2.24
N LEU A 34 4.90 1.99 1.03
CA LEU A 34 5.82 1.75 -0.08
C LEU A 34 6.95 2.77 -0.02
N ILE A 35 8.18 2.30 0.14
CA ILE A 35 9.35 3.13 0.30
C ILE A 35 10.20 3.07 -0.98
N GLY A 36 10.37 4.21 -1.63
CA GLY A 36 11.19 4.32 -2.84
C GLY A 36 12.65 4.64 -2.52
N GLU A 37 13.33 5.28 -3.46
CA GLU A 37 14.74 5.66 -3.29
C GLU A 37 14.91 6.91 -2.42
N GLU A 38 13.89 7.73 -2.30
CA GLU A 38 13.92 8.90 -1.41
C GLU A 38 13.70 8.46 0.04
N GLU A 39 14.09 9.31 0.97
CA GLU A 39 13.86 9.05 2.38
C GLU A 39 12.36 8.97 2.69
N GLU A 40 11.97 8.03 3.51
CA GLU A 40 10.58 7.82 3.91
C GLU A 40 9.93 9.09 4.45
N ASP A 41 10.68 9.91 5.18
CA ASP A 41 10.16 11.16 5.75
C ASP A 41 9.81 12.20 4.69
N ILE A 42 10.41 12.12 3.52
CA ILE A 42 10.17 13.05 2.42
C ILE A 42 9.04 12.55 1.55
N PHE A 43 9.11 11.30 1.12
CA PHE A 43 8.13 10.75 0.17
C PHE A 43 7.91 9.26 0.42
N HIS A 44 6.64 8.87 0.48
CA HIS A 44 6.24 7.48 0.45
C HIS A 44 4.79 7.36 -0.03
N ILE A 45 4.39 6.16 -0.34
CA ILE A 45 3.00 5.83 -0.70
C ILE A 45 2.43 4.98 0.42
N THR A 46 1.21 5.27 0.86
CA THR A 46 0.49 4.39 1.78
C THR A 46 -0.69 3.76 1.05
N ILE A 47 -0.89 2.46 1.26
CA ILE A 47 -2.03 1.72 0.73
C ILE A 47 -2.79 1.17 1.93
N ASP A 48 -3.99 1.73 2.17
CA ASP A 48 -4.85 1.32 3.28
C ASP A 48 -5.87 0.29 2.79
N PHE A 49 -5.77 -0.93 3.31
CA PHE A 49 -6.74 -1.98 3.06
C PHE A 49 -7.75 -1.95 4.20
N ASN A 50 -8.91 -1.37 3.94
CA ASN A 50 -9.99 -1.35 4.92
C ASN A 50 -10.89 -2.56 4.71
N ILE A 51 -10.72 -3.57 5.56
CA ILE A 51 -11.42 -4.85 5.44
C ILE A 51 -12.92 -4.68 5.70
N GLU A 52 -13.27 -3.88 6.70
CA GLU A 52 -14.67 -3.66 7.07
C GLU A 52 -15.46 -2.99 5.94
N LEU A 53 -14.89 -1.96 5.31
CA LEU A 53 -15.52 -1.25 4.18
C LEU A 53 -15.34 -1.96 2.85
N GLU A 54 -14.50 -2.98 2.79
CA GLU A 54 -14.12 -3.69 1.56
C GLU A 54 -13.56 -2.73 0.49
N LYS A 55 -12.74 -1.76 0.93
CA LYS A 55 -12.14 -0.74 0.07
C LYS A 55 -10.63 -0.65 0.27
N ILE A 56 -9.96 -0.17 -0.77
CA ILE A 56 -8.52 0.10 -0.76
C ILE A 56 -8.35 1.58 -1.10
N PHE A 57 -7.60 2.29 -0.25
CA PHE A 57 -7.30 3.71 -0.45
C PHE A 57 -5.80 3.87 -0.65
N ILE A 58 -5.41 4.58 -1.70
CA ILE A 58 -4.00 4.84 -1.99
C ILE A 58 -3.73 6.33 -1.79
N PHE A 59 -2.77 6.62 -0.92
CA PHE A 59 -2.37 7.99 -0.56
C PHE A 59 -0.92 8.24 -0.94
N GLU A 60 -0.64 9.45 -1.39
CA GLU A 60 0.72 9.95 -1.54
C GLU A 60 1.03 10.82 -0.32
N VAL A 61 2.18 10.59 0.29
CA VAL A 61 2.67 11.41 1.40
C VAL A 61 3.97 12.09 0.97
N TYR A 62 3.96 13.42 0.96
CA TYR A 62 5.10 14.22 0.56
C TYR A 62 5.31 15.36 1.55
N ASN A 63 6.48 15.37 2.21
CA ASN A 63 6.82 16.36 3.26
C ASN A 63 5.72 16.51 4.32
N GLY A 64 5.09 15.39 4.72
CA GLY A 64 4.03 15.39 5.71
C GLY A 64 2.64 15.70 5.16
N ASN A 65 2.51 16.07 3.90
CA ASN A 65 1.21 16.31 3.25
C ASN A 65 0.65 15.01 2.70
N VAL A 66 -0.56 14.67 3.07
CA VAL A 66 -1.23 13.43 2.65
C VAL A 66 -2.30 13.75 1.62
N GLU A 67 -2.24 13.08 0.48
CA GLU A 67 -3.22 13.26 -0.60
C GLU A 67 -3.74 11.91 -1.08
N LEU A 68 -5.06 11.77 -1.15
CA LEU A 68 -5.69 10.58 -1.71
C LEU A 68 -5.55 10.60 -3.24
N ILE A 69 -4.87 9.60 -3.82
CA ILE A 69 -4.70 9.52 -5.27
C ILE A 69 -5.66 8.55 -5.94
N SER A 70 -6.09 7.50 -5.25
CA SER A 70 -7.07 6.57 -5.82
C SER A 70 -7.78 5.76 -4.75
N LYS A 71 -8.94 5.20 -5.15
CA LYS A 71 -9.77 4.37 -4.30
C LYS A 71 -10.24 3.17 -5.13
N HIS A 72 -10.16 1.98 -4.57
CA HIS A 72 -10.50 0.74 -5.25
C HIS A 72 -11.32 -0.18 -4.37
N ASP A 73 -11.98 -1.16 -4.98
CA ASP A 73 -12.61 -2.25 -4.26
C ASP A 73 -11.54 -3.19 -3.70
N LEU A 74 -11.79 -3.77 -2.53
CA LEU A 74 -10.85 -4.69 -1.88
C LEU A 74 -10.49 -5.89 -2.77
N HIS A 75 -11.38 -6.30 -3.65
CA HIS A 75 -11.15 -7.44 -4.54
C HIS A 75 -10.42 -7.07 -5.83
N ASP A 76 -10.16 -5.79 -6.06
CA ASP A 76 -9.45 -5.32 -7.26
C ASP A 76 -7.94 -5.44 -7.10
N VAL A 77 -7.50 -6.67 -6.89
CA VAL A 77 -6.10 -7.00 -6.60
C VAL A 77 -5.19 -6.66 -7.78
N THR A 78 -5.69 -6.90 -9.00
CA THR A 78 -4.90 -6.67 -10.22
C THR A 78 -4.50 -5.20 -10.36
N THR A 79 -5.43 -4.27 -10.17
CA THR A 79 -5.15 -2.83 -10.26
C THR A 79 -4.14 -2.38 -9.20
N VAL A 80 -4.33 -2.85 -7.96
CA VAL A 80 -3.44 -2.50 -6.84
C VAL A 80 -2.05 -3.09 -7.06
N THR A 81 -1.95 -4.34 -7.50
CA THR A 81 -0.67 -4.99 -7.78
C THR A 81 0.07 -4.26 -8.90
N ASN A 82 -0.63 -3.88 -9.97
CA ASN A 82 -0.04 -3.12 -11.06
C ASN A 82 0.48 -1.75 -10.59
N PHE A 83 -0.25 -1.10 -9.70
CA PHE A 83 0.20 0.15 -9.09
C PHE A 83 1.50 -0.04 -8.31
N ILE A 84 1.57 -1.08 -7.47
CA ILE A 84 2.77 -1.38 -6.67
C ILE A 84 3.97 -1.65 -7.59
N GLU A 85 3.79 -2.47 -8.62
CA GLU A 85 4.85 -2.77 -9.58
C GLU A 85 5.33 -1.50 -10.28
N SER A 86 4.40 -0.66 -10.72
CA SER A 86 4.74 0.62 -11.38
C SER A 86 5.54 1.53 -10.45
N PHE A 87 5.20 1.58 -9.19
CA PHE A 87 5.92 2.38 -8.20
C PHE A 87 7.38 1.96 -8.08
N TYR A 88 7.64 0.65 -7.97
CA TYR A 88 9.01 0.15 -7.78
C TYR A 88 9.81 0.07 -9.09
N MET A 89 9.16 0.03 -10.23
CA MET A 89 9.82 -0.05 -11.54
C MET A 89 10.06 1.31 -12.18
N CYS A 90 9.46 2.35 -11.68
CA CYS A 90 9.60 3.72 -12.18
C CYS A 90 10.82 4.43 -11.58
N CYS A 91 11.98 3.84 -11.69
CA CYS A 91 13.20 4.43 -11.15
C CYS A 91 14.10 4.95 -12.24
#